data_0eceec00c7e752acdcf1bdea1b06defa
#
_entry.id   0eceec00c7e752acdcf1bdea1b06defa
#
_cell.length_a   1.000
_cell.length_b   1.000
_cell.length_c   1.000
_cell.angle_alpha   90.00
_cell.angle_beta   90.00
_cell.angle_gamma   90.00
#
_symmetry.space_group_name_H-M   'P 1'
#
loop_
_entity.id
_entity.type
_entity.pdbx_description
1 polymer ?
#
loop_
_entity_poly.entity_id
_entity_poly.type
_entity_poly.pdbx_seq_one_letter_code
_entity_poly.pdbx_strand_id
1 'polypeptide(L)'
;MRMSMRLAGRVLLNGSVAAAVALLLFVGCKTGTGSRSAGGRRALTSREAFDIATEAYIFGYPLVMMDMTRRVMTNVREPEGMRAPLGQFARTRTYPLASNHDVTIPNADTLYTTVWLDVSREPWVLSLPDAKGRYALFPILDGWTTVFGAPGKRTTGTGPQKYAITGPGWKGKLPADLKEYKAPTSIVWVLGRIYCTGTPEDYAAVHAMQDQCSAVPLSSYGKPCTPPPGQIDPGIDMRRTVREQVSSLGMADYLNRLAILMKDNPPAHADARMVKKMARLGIVPGQSFDINRLDPAVIQVLETVPRTAFGKIMAWFTEGAKAGDWTSQNGWRWTLKTGAYDADYTQRALVAAIALGANRPQDTVYAISTVDGTGQPYTGNSSYVMHFAPGQAPSANGFWSLTMYDGDYFFVDNPLGRYTLSARDQLKFNLDGSLDLCIQKYPPSVDKESNWLPAPEGKFILMLRFYWPKESVISGSWQIPPVKRAD
;
A
#
# COMPACT_ATOMS: atom_id res chain seq x y z
N MET A 1 -1.41 38.84 -7.00
CA MET A 1 -1.72 38.80 -8.44
C MET A 1 -2.31 37.40 -8.68
N ARG A 2 -3.62 37.37 -8.90
CA ARG A 2 -4.42 36.15 -9.01
C ARG A 2 -4.15 35.44 -10.35
N MET A 3 -3.96 34.15 -10.34
CA MET A 3 -4.28 33.33 -11.51
C MET A 3 -4.78 31.96 -11.04
N SER A 4 -6.08 31.81 -11.10
CA SER A 4 -6.79 30.55 -10.90
C SER A 4 -6.76 29.76 -12.19
N MET A 5 -6.50 28.46 -12.10
CA MET A 5 -6.87 27.53 -13.14
C MET A 5 -7.54 26.31 -12.51
N ARG A 6 -8.85 26.32 -12.55
CA ARG A 6 -9.71 25.15 -12.30
C ARG A 6 -9.70 24.28 -13.54
N LEU A 7 -9.43 23.00 -13.38
CA LEU A 7 -9.89 21.98 -14.34
C LEU A 7 -10.60 20.88 -13.55
N ALA A 8 -11.93 21.02 -13.54
CA ALA A 8 -12.83 19.98 -13.09
C ALA A 8 -13.10 19.01 -14.26
N GLY A 9 -12.67 17.79 -14.16
CA GLY A 9 -13.04 16.68 -15.06
C GLY A 9 -14.18 15.88 -14.45
N ARG A 10 -15.42 16.25 -14.70
CA ARG A 10 -16.60 15.42 -14.45
C ARG A 10 -16.62 14.26 -15.44
N VAL A 11 -16.59 13.04 -14.95
CA VAL A 11 -16.99 11.87 -15.73
C VAL A 11 -18.42 11.53 -15.32
N LEU A 12 -19.36 11.90 -16.17
CA LEU A 12 -20.75 11.45 -16.13
C LEU A 12 -20.83 10.09 -16.81
N LEU A 13 -21.30 9.07 -16.12
CA LEU A 13 -21.79 7.84 -16.71
C LEU A 13 -23.27 8.04 -17.09
N ASN A 14 -23.56 8.00 -18.35
CA ASN A 14 -24.89 7.55 -18.86
C ASN A 14 -24.78 7.25 -20.37
N GLY A 15 -25.42 6.19 -20.79
CA GLY A 15 -25.81 6.02 -22.19
C GLY A 15 -25.39 4.72 -22.86
N SER A 16 -26.31 3.78 -22.86
CA SER A 16 -26.38 2.62 -23.73
C SER A 16 -26.34 3.04 -25.19
N VAL A 17 -25.42 2.48 -26.00
CA VAL A 17 -25.55 2.47 -27.44
C VAL A 17 -25.22 1.08 -27.95
N ALA A 18 -26.26 0.42 -28.45
CA ALA A 18 -26.14 -0.73 -29.34
C ALA A 18 -25.70 -0.24 -30.73
N ALA A 19 -24.65 -0.81 -31.26
CA ALA A 19 -24.27 -0.56 -32.66
C ALA A 19 -23.99 -1.88 -33.38
N ALA A 20 -24.64 -2.00 -34.51
CA ALA A 20 -24.69 -3.13 -35.39
C ALA A 20 -23.35 -3.51 -36.00
N VAL A 21 -23.11 -4.81 -36.13
CA VAL A 21 -21.99 -5.42 -36.85
C VAL A 21 -22.36 -5.43 -38.35
N ALA A 22 -21.58 -4.73 -39.17
CA ALA A 22 -21.57 -4.90 -40.60
C ALA A 22 -20.44 -5.86 -41.00
N LEU A 23 -20.81 -7.00 -41.53
CA LEU A 23 -19.94 -8.00 -42.15
C LEU A 23 -19.48 -7.52 -43.51
N LEU A 24 -18.19 -7.37 -43.72
CA LEU A 24 -17.59 -7.28 -45.06
C LEU A 24 -16.58 -8.42 -45.20
N LEU A 25 -17.02 -9.41 -46.00
CA LEU A 25 -16.19 -10.50 -46.50
C LEU A 25 -15.32 -9.97 -47.66
N PHE A 26 -14.00 -9.95 -47.49
CA PHE A 26 -13.07 -9.91 -48.60
C PHE A 26 -12.26 -11.20 -48.62
N VAL A 27 -12.59 -12.03 -49.64
CA VAL A 27 -11.77 -13.19 -50.03
C VAL A 27 -10.62 -12.67 -50.89
N GLY A 28 -9.40 -12.85 -50.39
CA GLY A 28 -8.18 -12.57 -51.13
C GLY A 28 -7.17 -13.69 -50.89
N CYS A 29 -7.19 -14.72 -51.71
CA CYS A 29 -6.10 -15.69 -51.77
C CYS A 29 -4.82 -15.04 -52.30
N LYS A 30 -3.77 -14.98 -51.45
CA LYS A 30 -2.38 -14.87 -51.95
C LYS A 30 -1.55 -15.99 -51.35
N THR A 31 -1.15 -16.89 -52.21
CA THR A 31 -0.14 -17.93 -51.99
C THR A 31 1.21 -17.27 -51.81
N GLY A 32 1.66 -17.18 -50.54
CA GLY A 32 3.02 -16.75 -50.20
C GLY A 32 3.86 -17.99 -49.84
N THR A 33 4.85 -18.28 -50.65
CA THR A 33 5.88 -19.31 -50.43
C THR A 33 6.68 -18.97 -49.19
N GLY A 34 6.37 -19.63 -48.06
CA GLY A 34 7.09 -19.47 -46.82
C GLY A 34 8.43 -20.23 -46.83
N SER A 35 9.50 -19.49 -46.84
CA SER A 35 10.83 -20.01 -46.53
C SER A 35 10.83 -20.56 -45.12
N ARG A 36 10.98 -21.86 -44.93
CA ARG A 36 11.24 -22.53 -43.65
C ARG A 36 12.68 -22.27 -43.25
N SER A 37 12.94 -21.32 -42.37
CA SER A 37 14.21 -21.24 -41.66
C SER A 37 14.18 -22.20 -40.47
N ALA A 38 15.17 -23.04 -40.39
CA ALA A 38 15.33 -24.04 -39.34
C ALA A 38 15.54 -23.38 -37.96
N GLY A 39 14.76 -23.79 -36.96
CA GLY A 39 15.01 -23.49 -35.56
C GLY A 39 14.49 -22.18 -34.99
N GLY A 40 13.73 -21.36 -35.73
CA GLY A 40 13.23 -20.06 -35.27
C GLY A 40 12.01 -20.20 -34.35
N ARG A 41 12.07 -19.61 -33.14
CA ARG A 41 10.87 -19.36 -32.33
C ARG A 41 9.84 -18.65 -33.21
N ARG A 42 8.60 -19.17 -33.25
CA ARG A 42 7.51 -18.51 -33.96
C ARG A 42 7.40 -17.06 -33.49
N ALA A 43 7.44 -16.10 -34.39
CA ALA A 43 7.22 -14.69 -34.09
C ALA A 43 5.87 -14.49 -33.36
N LEU A 44 5.85 -13.60 -32.37
CA LEU A 44 4.63 -13.26 -31.65
C LEU A 44 3.70 -12.46 -32.59
N THR A 45 2.43 -12.78 -32.55
CA THR A 45 1.40 -11.89 -33.11
C THR A 45 1.25 -10.66 -32.23
N SER A 46 0.76 -9.55 -32.80
CA SER A 46 0.48 -8.32 -32.02
C SER A 46 -0.45 -8.59 -30.83
N ARG A 47 -1.42 -9.49 -30.97
CA ARG A 47 -2.32 -9.89 -29.89
C ARG A 47 -1.59 -10.65 -28.78
N GLU A 48 -0.77 -11.64 -29.11
CA GLU A 48 0.03 -12.38 -28.12
C GLU A 48 1.00 -11.45 -27.39
N ALA A 49 1.65 -10.52 -28.10
CA ALA A 49 2.55 -9.55 -27.53
C ALA A 49 1.82 -8.59 -26.56
N PHE A 50 0.66 -8.09 -26.95
CA PHE A 50 -0.20 -7.25 -26.11
C PHE A 50 -0.62 -7.97 -24.82
N ASP A 51 -1.07 -9.21 -24.92
CA ASP A 51 -1.51 -9.99 -23.76
C ASP A 51 -0.34 -10.28 -22.81
N ILE A 52 0.83 -10.67 -23.33
CA ILE A 52 2.04 -10.87 -22.54
C ILE A 52 2.48 -9.57 -21.84
N ALA A 53 2.51 -8.46 -22.58
CA ALA A 53 2.93 -7.17 -22.04
C ALA A 53 1.97 -6.64 -20.96
N THR A 54 0.65 -6.85 -21.16
CA THR A 54 -0.37 -6.48 -20.16
C THR A 54 -0.17 -7.24 -18.86
N GLU A 55 0.05 -8.56 -18.95
CA GLU A 55 0.34 -9.37 -17.76
C GLU A 55 1.70 -9.02 -17.13
N ALA A 56 2.72 -8.73 -17.95
CA ALA A 56 4.03 -8.28 -17.46
C ALA A 56 3.95 -6.95 -16.73
N TYR A 57 3.11 -6.02 -17.22
CA TYR A 57 2.86 -4.75 -16.55
C TYR A 57 2.22 -4.97 -15.18
N ILE A 58 1.14 -5.75 -15.11
CA ILE A 58 0.44 -6.06 -13.84
C ILE A 58 1.38 -6.80 -12.88
N PHE A 59 2.10 -7.80 -13.35
CA PHE A 59 3.08 -8.56 -12.57
C PHE A 59 4.18 -7.66 -11.99
N GLY A 60 4.77 -6.80 -12.83
CA GLY A 60 5.90 -5.94 -12.47
C GLY A 60 5.52 -4.68 -11.69
N TYR A 61 4.22 -4.31 -11.68
CA TYR A 61 3.76 -3.06 -11.10
C TYR A 61 4.23 -2.85 -9.65
N PRO A 62 4.14 -3.84 -8.74
CA PRO A 62 4.63 -3.68 -7.38
C PRO A 62 6.13 -3.38 -7.30
N LEU A 63 6.96 -4.08 -8.08
CA LEU A 63 8.41 -3.88 -8.05
C LEU A 63 8.80 -2.50 -8.58
N VAL A 64 8.17 -2.04 -9.67
CA VAL A 64 8.40 -0.71 -10.23
C VAL A 64 7.93 0.37 -9.25
N MET A 65 6.76 0.19 -8.62
CA MET A 65 6.27 1.10 -7.56
C MET A 65 7.22 1.18 -6.38
N MET A 66 7.73 0.04 -5.89
CA MET A 66 8.67 -0.01 -4.76
C MET A 66 9.98 0.69 -5.10
N ASP A 67 10.57 0.46 -6.27
CA ASP A 67 11.79 1.15 -6.69
C ASP A 67 11.60 2.66 -6.81
N MET A 68 10.52 3.08 -7.46
CA MET A 68 10.21 4.52 -7.61
C MET A 68 9.94 5.18 -6.27
N THR A 69 9.19 4.51 -5.38
CA THR A 69 8.93 5.00 -4.01
C THR A 69 10.23 5.12 -3.23
N ARG A 70 11.08 4.08 -3.25
CA ARG A 70 12.39 4.11 -2.62
C ARG A 70 13.21 5.30 -3.12
N ARG A 71 13.30 5.49 -4.44
CA ARG A 71 14.08 6.59 -5.04
C ARG A 71 13.59 7.97 -4.59
N VAL A 72 12.27 8.19 -4.57
CA VAL A 72 11.68 9.46 -4.10
C VAL A 72 11.90 9.64 -2.59
N MET A 73 11.67 8.59 -1.79
CA MET A 73 11.79 8.68 -0.33
C MET A 73 13.24 8.77 0.16
N THR A 74 14.22 8.34 -0.64
CA THR A 74 15.64 8.45 -0.26
C THR A 74 16.37 9.59 -0.93
N ASN A 75 15.70 10.42 -1.73
CA ASN A 75 16.30 11.53 -2.46
C ASN A 75 16.39 12.81 -1.60
N VAL A 76 16.99 12.70 -0.44
CA VAL A 76 17.20 13.80 0.53
C VAL A 76 18.61 13.72 1.12
N ARG A 77 19.16 14.85 1.57
CA ARG A 77 20.49 14.88 2.22
C ARG A 77 20.44 14.31 3.63
N GLU A 78 19.40 14.62 4.37
CA GLU A 78 19.20 14.26 5.77
C GLU A 78 17.74 13.82 5.98
N PRO A 79 17.43 13.08 7.07
CA PRO A 79 16.07 12.68 7.37
C PRO A 79 15.14 13.88 7.54
N GLU A 80 14.02 13.87 6.82
CA GLU A 80 12.93 14.86 6.90
C GLU A 80 11.57 14.19 6.71
N GLY A 81 10.64 14.36 7.66
CA GLY A 81 9.30 13.78 7.58
C GLY A 81 9.34 12.26 7.36
N MET A 82 8.82 11.80 6.23
CA MET A 82 8.82 10.40 5.81
C MET A 82 10.00 10.03 4.89
N ARG A 83 10.93 10.95 4.64
CA ARG A 83 12.09 10.77 3.76
C ARG A 83 13.37 10.68 4.56
N ALA A 84 14.29 9.81 4.15
CA ALA A 84 15.62 9.73 4.71
C ALA A 84 16.58 9.09 3.70
N PRO A 85 17.86 9.40 3.72
CA PRO A 85 18.85 8.69 2.92
C PRO A 85 18.79 7.18 3.17
N LEU A 86 19.20 6.39 2.18
CA LEU A 86 19.25 4.94 2.28
C LEU A 86 20.01 4.50 3.54
N GLY A 87 19.46 3.57 4.32
CA GLY A 87 20.03 3.10 5.57
C GLY A 87 19.78 4.01 6.78
N GLN A 88 19.11 5.14 6.60
CA GLN A 88 18.76 6.05 7.69
C GLN A 88 17.26 6.04 7.97
N PHE A 89 16.89 6.21 9.24
CA PHE A 89 15.49 6.25 9.64
C PHE A 89 14.86 7.62 9.38
N ALA A 90 13.75 7.63 8.64
CA ALA A 90 12.76 8.70 8.65
C ALA A 90 11.79 8.48 9.83
N ARG A 91 11.37 9.56 10.51
CA ARG A 91 10.52 9.51 11.71
C ARG A 91 9.48 10.61 11.64
N THR A 92 8.19 10.23 11.60
CA THR A 92 7.13 11.21 11.83
C THR A 92 7.06 11.51 13.31
N ARG A 93 6.99 12.79 13.67
CA ARG A 93 7.00 13.22 15.07
C ARG A 93 5.62 13.63 15.58
N THR A 94 4.70 13.90 14.67
CA THR A 94 3.31 14.27 14.97
C THR A 94 2.39 13.58 13.99
N TYR A 95 1.11 13.56 14.31
CA TYR A 95 0.09 13.21 13.33
C TYR A 95 -0.01 14.27 12.25
N PRO A 96 -0.38 13.91 11.02
CA PRO A 96 -0.71 14.89 9.98
C PRO A 96 -1.95 15.67 10.38
N LEU A 97 -1.98 16.95 9.99
CA LEU A 97 -3.15 17.81 10.14
C LEU A 97 -4.08 17.68 8.92
N ALA A 98 -5.32 18.14 9.05
CA ALA A 98 -6.26 18.20 7.93
C ALA A 98 -5.76 19.06 6.75
N SER A 99 -4.91 20.06 7.03
CA SER A 99 -4.26 20.88 6.00
C SER A 99 -3.16 20.17 5.21
N ASN A 100 -2.72 18.97 5.66
CA ASN A 100 -1.69 18.19 4.96
C ASN A 100 -2.34 17.27 3.92
N HIS A 101 -2.10 17.57 2.64
CA HIS A 101 -2.61 16.81 1.49
C HIS A 101 -1.51 16.06 0.74
N ASP A 102 -0.35 15.84 1.36
CA ASP A 102 0.76 15.12 0.72
C ASP A 102 0.49 13.62 0.60
N VAL A 103 -0.27 13.05 1.55
CA VAL A 103 -0.58 11.62 1.62
C VAL A 103 -2.07 11.41 1.85
N THR A 104 -2.70 10.64 1.00
CA THR A 104 -4.10 10.20 1.18
C THR A 104 -4.20 9.13 2.27
N ILE A 105 -5.36 9.02 2.90
CA ILE A 105 -5.66 8.07 3.98
C ILE A 105 -4.65 8.21 5.15
N PRO A 106 -4.40 9.45 5.64
CA PRO A 106 -3.47 9.69 6.72
C PRO A 106 -3.88 8.93 7.99
N ASN A 107 -2.91 8.70 8.88
CA ASN A 107 -3.09 7.91 10.10
C ASN A 107 -2.90 8.80 11.34
N ALA A 108 -3.84 8.73 12.28
CA ALA A 108 -3.78 9.40 13.58
C ALA A 108 -3.76 8.41 14.76
N ASP A 109 -3.20 7.21 14.55
CA ASP A 109 -3.10 6.16 15.57
C ASP A 109 -1.66 5.79 15.89
N THR A 110 -0.75 5.94 14.90
CA THR A 110 0.66 5.52 15.01
C THR A 110 1.58 6.57 14.42
N LEU A 111 2.76 6.74 15.03
CA LEU A 111 3.87 7.44 14.39
C LEU A 111 4.72 6.47 13.58
N TYR A 112 5.14 6.90 12.40
CA TYR A 112 5.95 6.09 11.51
C TYR A 112 7.44 6.22 11.83
N THR A 113 8.14 5.09 11.72
CA THR A 113 9.59 4.96 11.86
C THR A 113 10.06 4.03 10.76
N THR A 114 10.60 4.58 9.68
CA THR A 114 10.81 3.83 8.45
C THR A 114 12.23 3.94 7.93
N VAL A 115 12.74 2.88 7.33
CA VAL A 115 14.06 2.85 6.70
C VAL A 115 14.04 1.98 5.44
N TRP A 116 14.67 2.49 4.39
CA TRP A 116 14.97 1.74 3.17
C TRP A 116 16.38 1.17 3.25
N LEU A 117 16.54 -0.11 2.95
CA LEU A 117 17.80 -0.83 2.98
C LEU A 117 18.09 -1.42 1.59
N ASP A 118 19.38 -1.44 1.25
CA ASP A 118 19.90 -2.23 0.15
C ASP A 118 20.81 -3.33 0.74
N VAL A 119 20.32 -4.57 0.67
CA VAL A 119 21.04 -5.74 1.20
C VAL A 119 21.80 -6.51 0.11
N SER A 120 22.04 -5.89 -1.05
CA SER A 120 22.76 -6.52 -2.18
C SER A 120 24.23 -6.79 -1.89
N ARG A 121 24.88 -5.92 -1.09
CA ARG A 121 26.31 -5.99 -0.81
C ARG A 121 26.62 -6.72 0.49
N GLU A 122 25.91 -6.38 1.55
CA GLU A 122 26.05 -6.97 2.87
C GLU A 122 24.73 -6.90 3.65
N PRO A 123 24.54 -7.72 4.68
CA PRO A 123 23.40 -7.62 5.57
C PRO A 123 23.37 -6.29 6.33
N TRP A 124 22.16 -5.90 6.73
CA TRP A 124 21.94 -4.79 7.63
C TRP A 124 21.45 -5.30 9.00
N VAL A 125 21.91 -4.69 10.06
CA VAL A 125 21.46 -4.99 11.42
C VAL A 125 20.44 -3.95 11.84
N LEU A 126 19.20 -4.40 12.01
CA LEU A 126 18.08 -3.63 12.54
C LEU A 126 18.05 -3.81 14.06
N SER A 127 18.12 -2.71 14.82
CA SER A 127 17.97 -2.71 16.28
C SER A 127 16.71 -1.95 16.68
N LEU A 128 15.86 -2.62 17.45
CA LEU A 128 14.61 -2.08 17.99
C LEU A 128 14.70 -2.00 19.49
N PRO A 129 14.34 -0.87 20.13
CA PRO A 129 14.38 -0.70 21.56
C PRO A 129 13.27 -1.46 22.28
N ASP A 130 13.31 -1.45 23.62
CA ASP A 130 12.20 -1.89 24.45
C ASP A 130 11.00 -0.95 24.27
N ALA A 131 9.90 -1.49 23.77
CA ALA A 131 8.64 -0.77 23.63
C ALA A 131 7.82 -0.69 24.93
N LYS A 132 8.31 -1.27 26.03
CA LYS A 132 7.70 -1.21 27.37
C LYS A 132 6.20 -1.56 27.37
N GLY A 133 5.83 -2.61 26.62
CA GLY A 133 4.45 -3.06 26.50
C GLY A 133 3.61 -2.27 25.47
N ARG A 134 4.10 -1.16 24.91
CA ARG A 134 3.44 -0.39 23.85
C ARG A 134 3.26 -1.25 22.59
N TYR A 135 2.15 -1.07 21.88
CA TYR A 135 2.00 -1.68 20.56
C TYR A 135 2.97 -1.01 19.57
N ALA A 136 3.82 -1.83 19.01
CA ALA A 136 4.70 -1.46 17.92
C ALA A 136 4.76 -2.61 16.91
N LEU A 137 4.87 -2.28 15.64
CA LEU A 137 4.93 -3.22 14.53
C LEU A 137 5.91 -2.69 13.50
N PHE A 138 6.89 -3.50 13.10
CA PHE A 138 7.90 -3.17 12.11
C PHE A 138 7.85 -4.16 10.93
N PRO A 139 6.85 -4.09 10.05
CA PRO A 139 6.82 -4.95 8.87
C PRO A 139 8.04 -4.71 8.00
N ILE A 140 8.63 -5.79 7.53
CA ILE A 140 9.79 -5.83 6.64
C ILE A 140 9.29 -6.33 5.29
N LEU A 141 9.28 -5.43 4.30
CA LEU A 141 8.77 -5.71 2.96
C LEU A 141 9.92 -5.95 1.99
N ASP A 142 9.72 -6.87 1.08
CA ASP A 142 10.61 -7.09 -0.06
C ASP A 142 10.29 -6.14 -1.24
N GLY A 143 11.07 -6.21 -2.30
CA GLY A 143 10.86 -5.40 -3.51
C GLY A 143 9.53 -5.67 -4.23
N TRP A 144 8.86 -6.78 -3.94
CA TRP A 144 7.55 -7.15 -4.49
C TRP A 144 6.38 -6.82 -3.57
N THR A 145 6.60 -6.03 -2.50
CA THR A 145 5.63 -5.63 -1.48
C THR A 145 5.16 -6.75 -0.56
N THR A 146 5.84 -7.90 -0.56
CA THR A 146 5.53 -8.99 0.35
C THR A 146 6.16 -8.73 1.72
N VAL A 147 5.39 -8.86 2.79
CA VAL A 147 5.89 -8.78 4.16
C VAL A 147 6.52 -10.13 4.52
N PHE A 148 7.85 -10.20 4.57
CA PHE A 148 8.58 -11.42 4.92
C PHE A 148 8.99 -11.48 6.39
N GLY A 149 8.91 -10.36 7.12
CA GLY A 149 9.11 -10.27 8.56
C GLY A 149 8.22 -9.18 9.16
N ALA A 150 7.80 -9.34 10.40
CA ALA A 150 6.97 -8.36 11.09
C ALA A 150 7.29 -8.35 12.60
N PRO A 151 8.54 -8.01 13.02
CA PRO A 151 8.83 -7.89 14.43
C PRO A 151 7.96 -6.84 15.12
N GLY A 152 7.55 -7.13 16.35
CA GLY A 152 6.65 -6.27 17.12
C GLY A 152 5.83 -7.04 18.14
N LYS A 153 4.91 -6.35 18.81
CA LYS A 153 4.19 -6.88 19.98
C LYS A 153 3.54 -8.24 19.72
N ARG A 154 2.95 -8.44 18.56
CA ARG A 154 2.26 -9.69 18.19
C ARG A 154 3.22 -10.87 18.01
N THR A 155 4.35 -10.65 17.35
CA THR A 155 5.20 -11.74 16.82
C THR A 155 6.42 -12.02 17.70
N THR A 156 7.06 -10.99 18.22
CA THR A 156 8.35 -11.09 18.89
C THR A 156 8.37 -10.42 20.27
N GLY A 157 7.23 -9.84 20.68
CA GLY A 157 7.11 -9.15 21.98
C GLY A 157 7.57 -7.70 21.92
N THR A 158 7.75 -7.10 23.09
CA THR A 158 8.02 -5.67 23.25
C THR A 158 9.41 -5.35 23.80
N GLY A 159 10.18 -6.34 24.24
CA GLY A 159 11.57 -6.14 24.71
C GLY A 159 12.51 -5.70 23.58
N PRO A 160 13.78 -5.34 23.92
CA PRO A 160 14.76 -4.94 22.92
C PRO A 160 15.12 -6.11 21.98
N GLN A 161 15.28 -5.82 20.69
CA GLN A 161 15.44 -6.84 19.65
C GLN A 161 16.48 -6.42 18.63
N LYS A 162 17.23 -7.40 18.09
CA LYS A 162 18.19 -7.17 17.02
C LYS A 162 18.04 -8.23 15.94
N TYR A 163 18.06 -7.80 14.70
CA TYR A 163 17.88 -8.66 13.54
C TYR A 163 18.91 -8.36 12.45
N ALA A 164 19.53 -9.40 11.91
CA ALA A 164 20.26 -9.28 10.66
C ALA A 164 19.29 -9.50 9.49
N ILE A 165 19.20 -8.53 8.58
CA ILE A 165 18.45 -8.66 7.34
C ILE A 165 19.47 -8.99 6.24
N THR A 166 19.47 -10.26 5.79
CA THR A 166 20.40 -10.77 4.78
C THR A 166 19.77 -10.71 3.39
N GLY A 167 20.58 -10.44 2.37
CA GLY A 167 20.12 -10.39 0.98
C GLY A 167 20.05 -11.76 0.29
N PRO A 168 19.50 -11.82 -0.93
CA PRO A 168 19.45 -13.03 -1.72
C PRO A 168 20.85 -13.63 -1.94
N GLY A 169 20.99 -14.93 -1.64
CA GLY A 169 22.26 -15.62 -1.87
C GLY A 169 23.39 -15.32 -0.89
N TRP A 170 23.18 -14.48 0.14
CA TRP A 170 24.19 -14.24 1.16
C TRP A 170 24.50 -15.55 1.93
N LYS A 171 25.81 -15.85 2.12
CA LYS A 171 26.31 -17.12 2.70
C LYS A 171 27.29 -16.89 3.86
N GLY A 172 27.41 -15.66 4.35
CA GLY A 172 28.31 -15.34 5.46
C GLY A 172 27.84 -15.91 6.79
N LYS A 173 28.62 -15.67 7.84
CA LYS A 173 28.28 -16.05 9.23
C LYS A 173 27.82 -14.83 10.00
N LEU A 174 26.71 -14.93 10.67
CA LEU A 174 26.19 -13.88 11.55
C LEU A 174 26.75 -14.00 12.99
N PRO A 175 26.91 -12.86 13.70
CA PRO A 175 27.06 -12.86 15.16
C PRO A 175 25.94 -13.66 15.85
N ALA A 176 26.29 -14.36 16.93
CA ALA A 176 25.39 -15.29 17.62
C ALA A 176 24.19 -14.60 18.29
N ASP A 177 24.29 -13.30 18.58
CA ASP A 177 23.22 -12.50 19.20
C ASP A 177 22.20 -11.95 18.19
N LEU A 178 22.39 -12.18 16.90
CA LEU A 178 21.50 -11.71 15.85
C LEU A 178 20.57 -12.83 15.36
N LYS A 179 19.29 -12.53 15.31
CA LYS A 179 18.30 -13.36 14.60
C LYS A 179 18.26 -12.95 13.14
N GLU A 180 18.12 -13.92 12.23
CA GLU A 180 18.13 -13.66 10.78
C GLU A 180 16.72 -13.49 10.21
N TYR A 181 16.55 -12.47 9.37
CA TYR A 181 15.50 -12.36 8.36
C TYR A 181 16.14 -12.43 6.97
N LYS A 182 15.82 -13.48 6.20
CA LYS A 182 16.31 -13.65 4.82
C LYS A 182 15.40 -12.86 3.87
N ALA A 183 15.92 -11.78 3.31
CA ALA A 183 15.20 -11.01 2.31
C ALA A 183 15.22 -11.75 0.97
N PRO A 184 14.07 -11.91 0.30
CA PRO A 184 14.02 -12.51 -1.03
C PRO A 184 14.54 -11.58 -2.12
N THR A 185 14.71 -10.28 -1.82
CA THR A 185 15.15 -9.24 -2.74
C THR A 185 16.20 -8.34 -2.10
N SER A 186 16.95 -7.59 -2.92
CA SER A 186 17.94 -6.62 -2.42
C SER A 186 17.31 -5.34 -1.92
N ILE A 187 16.16 -4.92 -2.45
CA ILE A 187 15.38 -3.82 -1.92
C ILE A 187 14.59 -4.33 -0.72
N VAL A 188 14.77 -3.67 0.42
CA VAL A 188 14.02 -3.94 1.65
C VAL A 188 13.47 -2.63 2.22
N TRP A 189 12.21 -2.65 2.62
CA TRP A 189 11.56 -1.54 3.30
C TRP A 189 11.07 -1.97 4.68
N VAL A 190 11.63 -1.37 5.74
CA VAL A 190 11.10 -1.50 7.12
C VAL A 190 10.18 -0.33 7.37
N LEU A 191 8.89 -0.61 7.59
CA LEU A 191 7.85 0.41 7.75
C LEU A 191 7.23 0.34 9.15
N GLY A 192 7.99 0.78 10.14
CA GLY A 192 7.60 0.74 11.55
C GLY A 192 6.42 1.66 11.87
N ARG A 193 5.52 1.16 12.70
CA ARG A 193 4.35 1.85 13.25
C ARG A 193 4.34 1.70 14.77
N ILE A 194 4.43 2.81 15.48
CA ILE A 194 4.43 2.85 16.95
C ILE A 194 3.15 3.52 17.40
N TYR A 195 2.33 2.82 18.17
CA TYR A 195 1.09 3.37 18.72
C TYR A 195 1.35 4.64 19.52
N CYS A 196 0.53 5.64 19.31
CA CYS A 196 0.59 6.93 19.99
C CYS A 196 -0.83 7.39 20.32
N THR A 197 -0.99 8.08 21.44
CA THR A 197 -2.29 8.66 21.84
C THR A 197 -2.50 10.07 21.31
N GLY A 198 -1.41 10.73 20.87
CA GLY A 198 -1.46 12.09 20.35
C GLY A 198 -1.31 13.17 21.42
N THR A 199 -1.15 12.81 22.72
CA THR A 199 -0.85 13.80 23.75
C THR A 199 0.63 14.20 23.71
N PRO A 200 1.00 15.42 24.19
CA PRO A 200 2.40 15.88 24.21
C PRO A 200 3.33 14.89 24.94
N GLU A 201 2.89 14.34 26.07
CA GLU A 201 3.65 13.39 26.88
C GLU A 201 3.87 12.08 26.13
N ASP A 202 2.84 11.62 25.41
CA ASP A 202 2.93 10.37 24.64
C ASP A 202 3.76 10.55 23.37
N TYR A 203 3.67 11.69 22.71
CA TYR A 203 4.60 12.06 21.64
C TYR A 203 6.04 11.99 22.14
N ALA A 204 6.36 12.60 23.27
CA ALA A 204 7.72 12.56 23.84
C ALA A 204 8.19 11.13 24.11
N ALA A 205 7.33 10.27 24.67
CA ALA A 205 7.64 8.86 24.91
C ALA A 205 7.89 8.08 23.61
N VAL A 206 7.08 8.30 22.58
CA VAL A 206 7.27 7.66 21.26
C VAL A 206 8.52 8.19 20.56
N HIS A 207 8.82 9.49 20.66
CA HIS A 207 10.06 10.07 20.11
C HIS A 207 11.30 9.42 20.73
N ALA A 208 11.33 9.29 22.05
CA ALA A 208 12.43 8.63 22.75
C ALA A 208 12.63 7.17 22.29
N MET A 209 11.55 6.47 21.98
CA MET A 209 11.60 5.13 21.38
C MET A 209 12.10 5.16 19.92
N GLN A 210 11.58 6.07 19.10
CA GLN A 210 12.00 6.22 17.72
C GLN A 210 13.49 6.51 17.59
N ASP A 211 14.04 7.35 18.48
CA ASP A 211 15.45 7.78 18.46
C ASP A 211 16.42 6.65 18.78
N GLN A 212 15.97 5.60 19.45
CA GLN A 212 16.74 4.40 19.75
C GLN A 212 16.67 3.35 18.61
N CYS A 213 15.76 3.49 17.64
CA CYS A 213 15.73 2.62 16.47
C CYS A 213 16.94 2.91 15.59
N SER A 214 17.70 1.87 15.21
CA SER A 214 18.88 2.02 14.36
C SER A 214 18.96 0.91 13.30
N ALA A 215 19.60 1.22 12.18
CA ALA A 215 19.98 0.27 11.15
C ALA A 215 21.42 0.56 10.75
N VAL A 216 22.27 -0.45 10.79
CA VAL A 216 23.69 -0.32 10.41
C VAL A 216 24.11 -1.49 9.50
N PRO A 217 25.05 -1.30 8.56
CA PRO A 217 25.66 -2.40 7.84
C PRO A 217 26.29 -3.41 8.80
N LEU A 218 26.28 -4.70 8.47
CA LEU A 218 26.85 -5.74 9.33
C LEU A 218 28.34 -5.49 9.62
N SER A 219 29.10 -4.95 8.67
CA SER A 219 30.50 -4.57 8.84
C SER A 219 30.74 -3.50 9.90
N SER A 220 29.73 -2.71 10.23
CA SER A 220 29.73 -1.67 11.28
C SER A 220 29.06 -2.10 12.57
N TYR A 221 28.53 -3.33 12.66
CA TYR A 221 27.87 -3.81 13.86
C TYR A 221 28.81 -3.85 15.07
N GLY A 222 28.37 -3.28 16.20
CA GLY A 222 29.18 -3.18 17.40
C GLY A 222 30.24 -2.06 17.41
N LYS A 223 30.26 -1.22 16.36
CA LYS A 223 31.18 -0.08 16.23
C LYS A 223 30.41 1.23 16.09
N PRO A 224 31.00 2.38 16.43
CA PRO A 224 30.45 3.68 16.06
C PRO A 224 30.23 3.75 14.54
N CYS A 225 29.02 4.11 14.14
CA CYS A 225 28.67 4.26 12.72
C CYS A 225 27.88 5.57 12.54
N THR A 226 28.47 6.52 11.85
CA THR A 226 27.77 7.73 11.43
C THR A 226 27.40 7.55 9.95
N PRO A 227 26.12 7.47 9.61
CA PRO A 227 25.73 7.31 8.22
C PRO A 227 26.12 8.57 7.42
N PRO A 228 26.60 8.42 6.18
CA PRO A 228 26.91 9.56 5.33
C PRO A 228 25.63 10.33 4.93
N PRO A 229 25.73 11.64 4.65
CA PRO A 229 24.61 12.37 4.08
C PRO A 229 24.17 11.76 2.75
N GLY A 230 22.88 11.87 2.45
CA GLY A 230 22.34 11.37 1.19
C GLY A 230 22.80 12.19 -0.02
N GLN A 231 22.73 11.57 -1.16
CA GLN A 231 22.97 12.23 -2.44
C GLN A 231 21.63 12.55 -3.10
N ILE A 232 21.48 13.78 -3.59
CA ILE A 232 20.27 14.20 -4.33
C ILE A 232 20.51 13.96 -5.82
N ASP A 233 19.64 13.17 -6.42
CA ASP A 233 19.55 13.00 -7.87
C ASP A 233 18.50 13.98 -8.42
N PRO A 234 18.92 15.03 -9.16
CA PRO A 234 17.99 16.01 -9.72
C PRO A 234 17.08 15.43 -10.82
N GLY A 235 17.39 14.25 -11.33
CA GLY A 235 16.56 13.53 -12.30
C GLY A 235 15.35 12.87 -11.69
N ILE A 236 15.20 12.85 -10.36
CA ILE A 236 14.04 12.29 -9.68
C ILE A 236 12.96 13.38 -9.53
N ASP A 237 11.78 13.09 -10.06
CA ASP A 237 10.63 13.98 -9.90
C ASP A 237 10.12 13.91 -8.45
N MET A 238 10.29 15.02 -7.72
CA MET A 238 9.85 15.16 -6.32
C MET A 238 8.47 15.81 -6.19
N ARG A 239 7.79 16.16 -7.30
CA ARG A 239 6.54 16.93 -7.32
C ARG A 239 5.32 16.05 -7.57
N ARG A 240 5.43 15.12 -8.55
CA ARG A 240 4.34 14.21 -8.87
C ARG A 240 4.35 13.03 -7.90
N THR A 241 3.16 12.50 -7.61
CA THR A 241 3.06 11.25 -6.85
C THR A 241 3.76 10.11 -7.58
N VAL A 242 4.28 9.13 -6.84
CA VAL A 242 4.95 7.97 -7.46
C VAL A 242 4.00 7.21 -8.39
N ARG A 243 2.72 7.11 -8.03
CA ARG A 243 1.71 6.48 -8.89
C ARG A 243 1.55 7.19 -10.23
N GLU A 244 1.53 8.52 -10.25
CA GLU A 244 1.49 9.31 -11.50
C GLU A 244 2.78 9.11 -12.30
N GLN A 245 3.94 9.11 -11.66
CA GLN A 245 5.22 8.86 -12.32
C GLN A 245 5.24 7.49 -13.01
N VAL A 246 4.84 6.41 -12.30
CA VAL A 246 4.78 5.06 -12.86
C VAL A 246 3.75 4.97 -13.99
N SER A 247 2.57 5.59 -13.82
CA SER A 247 1.52 5.59 -14.85
C SER A 247 1.91 6.36 -16.12
N SER A 248 2.86 7.29 -16.02
CA SER A 248 3.34 8.10 -17.15
C SER A 248 4.54 7.47 -17.87
N LEU A 249 5.10 6.35 -17.38
CA LEU A 249 6.18 5.65 -18.07
C LEU A 249 5.69 5.10 -19.41
N GLY A 250 6.47 5.35 -20.46
CA GLY A 250 6.31 4.65 -21.72
C GLY A 250 6.57 3.15 -21.54
N MET A 251 5.96 2.33 -22.42
CA MET A 251 6.06 0.87 -22.26
C MET A 251 7.50 0.35 -22.35
N ALA A 252 8.31 0.94 -23.22
CA ALA A 252 9.73 0.60 -23.34
C ALA A 252 10.49 0.81 -22.01
N ASP A 253 10.33 2.00 -21.42
CA ASP A 253 11.00 2.35 -20.16
C ASP A 253 10.51 1.49 -19.01
N TYR A 254 9.19 1.23 -18.97
CA TYR A 254 8.60 0.38 -17.94
C TYR A 254 9.16 -1.05 -18.01
N LEU A 255 9.14 -1.69 -19.18
CA LEU A 255 9.62 -3.07 -19.35
C LEU A 255 11.14 -3.18 -19.15
N ASN A 256 11.91 -2.19 -19.62
CA ASN A 256 13.34 -2.16 -19.39
C ASN A 256 13.66 -2.02 -17.89
N ARG A 257 12.99 -1.11 -17.19
CA ARG A 257 13.13 -0.96 -15.73
C ARG A 257 12.79 -2.24 -15.00
N LEU A 258 11.65 -2.87 -15.31
CA LEU A 258 11.25 -4.15 -14.73
C LEU A 258 12.32 -5.23 -14.93
N ALA A 259 12.82 -5.37 -16.16
CA ALA A 259 13.81 -6.39 -16.50
C ALA A 259 15.12 -6.19 -15.71
N ILE A 260 15.61 -4.95 -15.62
CA ILE A 260 16.82 -4.61 -14.86
C ILE A 260 16.62 -4.84 -13.37
N LEU A 261 15.49 -4.39 -12.81
CA LEU A 261 15.20 -4.54 -11.38
C LEU A 261 15.11 -6.00 -10.93
N MET A 262 14.61 -6.89 -11.77
CA MET A 262 14.54 -8.33 -11.49
C MET A 262 15.90 -9.02 -11.33
N LYS A 263 17.03 -8.39 -11.67
CA LYS A 263 18.36 -8.93 -11.44
C LYS A 263 18.64 -9.12 -9.95
N ASP A 264 18.48 -8.04 -9.20
CA ASP A 264 18.81 -7.98 -7.78
C ASP A 264 17.57 -8.18 -6.89
N ASN A 265 16.39 -8.20 -7.52
CA ASN A 265 15.09 -8.46 -6.90
C ASN A 265 14.38 -9.60 -7.64
N PRO A 266 14.91 -10.83 -7.55
CA PRO A 266 14.40 -11.94 -8.34
C PRO A 266 12.93 -12.22 -8.02
N PRO A 267 12.12 -12.56 -9.04
CA PRO A 267 10.78 -13.11 -8.82
C PRO A 267 10.84 -14.38 -7.96
N ALA A 268 9.78 -14.67 -7.25
CA ALA A 268 9.67 -15.92 -6.48
C ALA A 268 9.73 -17.15 -7.40
N HIS A 269 10.17 -18.29 -6.87
CA HIS A 269 10.20 -19.54 -7.64
C HIS A 269 8.83 -19.90 -8.24
N ALA A 270 7.75 -19.60 -7.52
CA ALA A 270 6.37 -19.80 -8.00
C ALA A 270 6.03 -18.97 -9.25
N ASP A 271 6.74 -17.86 -9.51
CA ASP A 271 6.53 -16.98 -10.65
C ASP A 271 7.24 -17.46 -11.94
N ALA A 272 7.91 -18.61 -11.92
CA ALA A 272 8.71 -19.12 -13.04
C ALA A 272 7.92 -19.21 -14.36
N ARG A 273 6.60 -19.51 -14.28
CA ARG A 273 5.71 -19.54 -15.45
C ARG A 273 5.56 -18.14 -16.06
N MET A 274 5.40 -17.11 -15.23
CA MET A 274 5.28 -15.72 -15.68
C MET A 274 6.59 -15.21 -16.28
N VAL A 275 7.73 -15.51 -15.62
CA VAL A 275 9.07 -15.17 -16.13
C VAL A 275 9.32 -15.82 -17.51
N LYS A 276 8.97 -17.10 -17.68
CA LYS A 276 9.06 -17.79 -18.97
C LYS A 276 8.15 -17.16 -20.04
N LYS A 277 6.96 -16.70 -19.64
CA LYS A 277 6.03 -16.00 -20.54
C LYS A 277 6.61 -14.66 -21.00
N MET A 278 7.13 -13.85 -20.06
CA MET A 278 7.77 -12.57 -20.33
C MET A 278 8.99 -12.70 -21.26
N ALA A 279 9.79 -13.76 -21.09
CA ALA A 279 10.96 -14.02 -21.93
C ALA A 279 10.60 -14.22 -23.42
N ARG A 280 9.35 -14.58 -23.76
CA ARG A 280 8.89 -14.68 -25.15
C ARG A 280 8.87 -13.29 -25.83
N LEU A 281 8.62 -12.23 -25.05
CA LEU A 281 8.63 -10.84 -25.51
C LEU A 281 10.02 -10.19 -25.37
N GLY A 282 11.01 -10.90 -24.86
CA GLY A 282 12.37 -10.40 -24.64
C GLY A 282 12.59 -9.77 -23.25
N ILE A 283 11.62 -9.87 -22.33
CA ILE A 283 11.77 -9.37 -20.96
C ILE A 283 12.44 -10.48 -20.14
N VAL A 284 13.74 -10.32 -19.88
CA VAL A 284 14.55 -11.30 -19.16
C VAL A 284 15.19 -10.65 -17.92
N PRO A 285 15.09 -11.27 -16.73
CA PRO A 285 15.71 -10.72 -15.52
C PRO A 285 17.19 -10.37 -15.70
N GLY A 286 17.56 -9.15 -15.38
CA GLY A 286 18.94 -8.64 -15.45
C GLY A 286 19.42 -8.26 -16.84
N GLN A 287 18.61 -8.37 -17.88
CA GLN A 287 18.95 -7.96 -19.24
C GLN A 287 18.18 -6.70 -19.64
N SER A 288 18.86 -5.80 -20.35
CA SER A 288 18.18 -4.62 -20.92
C SER A 288 17.15 -5.05 -21.94
N PHE A 289 15.94 -4.52 -21.82
CA PHE A 289 14.88 -4.69 -22.79
C PHE A 289 14.96 -3.58 -23.85
N ASP A 290 15.01 -3.98 -25.11
CA ASP A 290 15.05 -3.08 -26.27
C ASP A 290 13.79 -3.31 -27.12
N ILE A 291 12.87 -2.36 -27.06
CA ILE A 291 11.60 -2.41 -27.79
C ILE A 291 11.81 -2.39 -29.32
N ASN A 292 12.93 -1.78 -29.80
CA ASN A 292 13.21 -1.68 -31.22
C ASN A 292 13.58 -3.02 -31.89
N ARG A 293 13.76 -4.07 -31.10
CA ARG A 293 13.94 -5.45 -31.60
C ARG A 293 12.62 -6.14 -31.95
N LEU A 294 11.50 -5.49 -31.66
CA LEU A 294 10.18 -6.03 -31.94
C LEU A 294 9.68 -5.54 -33.31
N ASP A 295 8.74 -6.29 -33.87
CA ASP A 295 8.04 -5.87 -35.07
C ASP A 295 7.32 -4.52 -34.86
N PRO A 296 7.35 -3.56 -35.80
CA PRO A 296 6.66 -2.27 -35.68
C PRO A 296 5.18 -2.40 -35.32
N ALA A 297 4.47 -3.40 -35.86
CA ALA A 297 3.08 -3.66 -35.53
C ALA A 297 2.90 -4.12 -34.06
N VAL A 298 3.89 -4.79 -33.49
CA VAL A 298 3.93 -5.13 -32.07
C VAL A 298 4.20 -3.88 -31.25
N ILE A 299 5.18 -3.04 -31.62
CA ILE A 299 5.48 -1.80 -30.89
C ILE A 299 4.24 -0.93 -30.75
N GLN A 300 3.50 -0.74 -31.85
CA GLN A 300 2.29 0.09 -31.88
C GLN A 300 1.22 -0.39 -30.87
N VAL A 301 1.00 -1.69 -30.74
CA VAL A 301 0.00 -2.18 -29.77
C VAL A 301 0.48 -2.08 -28.34
N LEU A 302 1.80 -2.13 -28.08
CA LEU A 302 2.38 -1.99 -26.74
C LEU A 302 2.17 -0.59 -26.14
N GLU A 303 2.03 0.46 -26.95
CA GLU A 303 1.76 1.82 -26.47
C GLU A 303 0.43 1.93 -25.69
N THR A 304 -0.52 1.06 -25.97
CA THR A 304 -1.83 1.05 -25.29
C THR A 304 -1.85 0.23 -24.00
N VAL A 305 -0.80 -0.57 -23.74
CA VAL A 305 -0.72 -1.49 -22.63
C VAL A 305 -0.77 -0.79 -21.26
N PRO A 306 -0.02 0.29 -20.99
CA PRO A 306 -0.03 0.92 -19.65
C PRO A 306 -1.43 1.31 -19.21
N ARG A 307 -2.19 1.97 -20.10
CA ARG A 307 -3.56 2.39 -19.82
C ARG A 307 -4.48 1.19 -19.57
N THR A 308 -4.38 0.17 -20.41
CA THR A 308 -5.22 -1.04 -20.30
C THR A 308 -4.89 -1.83 -19.03
N ALA A 309 -3.61 -2.04 -18.76
CA ALA A 309 -3.16 -2.80 -17.59
C ALA A 309 -3.52 -2.08 -16.28
N PHE A 310 -3.28 -0.76 -16.21
CA PHE A 310 -3.65 0.03 -15.03
C PHE A 310 -5.17 0.06 -14.83
N GLY A 311 -5.95 0.16 -15.92
CA GLY A 311 -7.40 0.03 -15.86
C GLY A 311 -7.84 -1.31 -15.26
N LYS A 312 -7.20 -2.43 -15.64
CA LYS A 312 -7.47 -3.76 -15.05
C LYS A 312 -7.09 -3.81 -13.57
N ILE A 313 -5.95 -3.23 -13.18
CA ILE A 313 -5.54 -3.15 -11.77
C ILE A 313 -6.62 -2.43 -10.95
N MET A 314 -7.06 -1.26 -11.39
CA MET A 314 -8.04 -0.47 -10.64
C MET A 314 -9.44 -1.09 -10.67
N ALA A 315 -9.85 -1.75 -11.76
CA ALA A 315 -11.12 -2.47 -11.83
C ALA A 315 -11.19 -3.62 -10.81
N TRP A 316 -10.04 -4.20 -10.42
CA TRP A 316 -9.97 -5.27 -9.43
C TRP A 316 -10.50 -4.85 -8.04
N PHE A 317 -10.47 -3.57 -7.72
CA PHE A 317 -11.14 -3.06 -6.51
C PHE A 317 -12.63 -3.41 -6.47
N THR A 318 -13.30 -3.53 -7.62
CA THR A 318 -14.72 -3.92 -7.73
C THR A 318 -14.88 -5.39 -8.13
N GLU A 319 -14.09 -5.86 -9.08
CA GLU A 319 -14.18 -7.23 -9.61
C GLU A 319 -13.69 -8.28 -8.60
N GLY A 320 -12.67 -7.95 -7.81
CA GLY A 320 -12.15 -8.82 -6.75
C GLY A 320 -13.18 -9.13 -5.67
N ALA A 321 -14.17 -8.24 -5.43
CA ALA A 321 -15.28 -8.54 -4.55
C ALA A 321 -16.18 -9.66 -5.10
N LYS A 322 -16.38 -9.70 -6.41
CA LYS A 322 -17.15 -10.78 -7.08
C LYS A 322 -16.35 -12.09 -7.08
N ALA A 323 -15.04 -12.02 -7.11
CA ALA A 323 -14.14 -13.17 -7.02
C ALA A 323 -13.94 -13.70 -5.58
N GLY A 324 -14.49 -13.03 -4.56
CA GLY A 324 -14.33 -13.38 -3.15
C GLY A 324 -13.01 -12.89 -2.51
N ASP A 325 -12.24 -12.05 -3.20
CA ASP A 325 -10.99 -11.47 -2.68
C ASP A 325 -11.24 -10.27 -1.76
N TRP A 326 -12.41 -9.67 -1.88
CA TRP A 326 -12.89 -8.58 -1.05
C TRP A 326 -14.22 -8.96 -0.43
N THR A 327 -14.33 -8.77 0.88
CA THR A 327 -15.60 -8.87 1.60
C THR A 327 -16.36 -7.56 1.47
N SER A 328 -17.66 -7.66 1.19
CA SER A 328 -18.59 -6.51 1.19
C SER A 328 -19.80 -6.86 2.07
N GLN A 329 -19.97 -6.16 3.18
CA GLN A 329 -21.01 -6.44 4.17
C GLN A 329 -21.39 -5.17 4.93
N ASN A 330 -22.69 -4.94 5.14
CA ASN A 330 -23.20 -3.84 5.96
C ASN A 330 -22.68 -2.44 5.54
N GLY A 331 -22.41 -2.21 4.24
CA GLY A 331 -21.80 -0.98 3.74
C GLY A 331 -20.28 -0.91 3.86
N TRP A 332 -19.63 -1.89 4.49
CA TRP A 332 -18.19 -2.00 4.64
C TRP A 332 -17.56 -2.90 3.59
N ARG A 333 -16.34 -2.56 3.20
CA ARG A 333 -15.51 -3.36 2.28
C ARG A 333 -14.10 -3.51 2.83
N TRP A 334 -13.58 -4.74 2.82
CA TRP A 334 -12.20 -5.04 3.22
C TRP A 334 -11.67 -6.28 2.51
N THR A 335 -10.36 -6.46 2.57
CA THR A 335 -9.69 -7.66 2.08
C THR A 335 -8.74 -8.19 3.14
N LEU A 336 -8.59 -9.51 3.18
CA LEU A 336 -7.57 -10.20 3.97
C LEU A 336 -6.37 -10.62 3.11
N LYS A 337 -6.38 -10.28 1.81
CA LYS A 337 -5.29 -10.57 0.87
C LYS A 337 -4.35 -9.37 0.76
N THR A 338 -3.58 -9.11 1.83
CA THR A 338 -2.59 -8.04 1.91
C THR A 338 -1.30 -8.55 2.53
N GLY A 339 -0.15 -8.00 2.11
CA GLY A 339 1.18 -8.33 2.64
C GLY A 339 1.70 -9.73 2.30
N ALA A 340 0.87 -10.58 1.68
CA ALA A 340 1.23 -11.86 1.08
C ALA A 340 0.22 -12.13 -0.04
N TYR A 341 0.70 -12.45 -1.25
CA TYR A 341 -0.15 -12.43 -2.45
C TYR A 341 -0.02 -13.71 -3.30
N ASP A 342 0.99 -14.54 -3.03
CA ASP A 342 1.31 -15.70 -3.87
C ASP A 342 1.30 -15.35 -5.37
N ALA A 343 0.52 -16.04 -6.18
CA ALA A 343 0.38 -15.80 -7.62
C ALA A 343 -0.77 -14.82 -7.97
N ASP A 344 -1.37 -14.16 -6.99
CA ASP A 344 -2.41 -13.15 -7.25
C ASP A 344 -1.80 -11.80 -7.62
N TYR A 345 -1.32 -11.72 -8.85
CA TYR A 345 -0.59 -10.55 -9.35
C TYR A 345 -1.47 -9.30 -9.42
N THR A 346 -2.78 -9.46 -9.71
CA THR A 346 -3.69 -8.32 -9.84
C THR A 346 -4.01 -7.72 -8.46
N GLN A 347 -4.25 -8.55 -7.45
CA GLN A 347 -4.44 -8.10 -6.08
C GLN A 347 -3.16 -7.43 -5.55
N ARG A 348 -1.98 -8.02 -5.80
CA ARG A 348 -0.68 -7.44 -5.41
C ARG A 348 -0.46 -6.07 -6.05
N ALA A 349 -0.78 -5.93 -7.35
CA ALA A 349 -0.67 -4.68 -8.08
C ALA A 349 -1.67 -3.63 -7.58
N LEU A 350 -2.92 -4.02 -7.30
CA LEU A 350 -3.92 -3.13 -6.73
C LEU A 350 -3.48 -2.60 -5.37
N VAL A 351 -3.04 -3.48 -4.47
CA VAL A 351 -2.55 -3.03 -3.15
C VAL A 351 -1.33 -2.12 -3.30
N ALA A 352 -0.41 -2.40 -4.22
CA ALA A 352 0.71 -1.50 -4.51
C ALA A 352 0.26 -0.13 -5.05
N ALA A 353 -0.87 -0.06 -5.77
CA ALA A 353 -1.39 1.18 -6.33
C ALA A 353 -2.13 2.06 -5.31
N ILE A 354 -2.84 1.47 -4.33
CA ILE A 354 -3.75 2.20 -3.43
C ILE A 354 -3.37 2.12 -1.95
N ALA A 355 -2.53 1.16 -1.54
CA ALA A 355 -2.18 0.88 -0.15
C ALA A 355 -0.76 0.31 -0.02
N LEU A 356 0.21 0.90 -0.73
CA LEU A 356 1.61 0.45 -0.69
C LEU A 356 2.11 0.41 0.76
N GLY A 357 2.74 -0.70 1.16
CA GLY A 357 3.17 -0.92 2.53
C GLY A 357 2.09 -1.54 3.43
N ALA A 358 1.03 -2.11 2.86
CA ALA A 358 0.00 -2.83 3.60
C ALA A 358 0.58 -4.00 4.40
N ASN A 359 0.06 -4.19 5.61
CA ASN A 359 0.44 -5.27 6.51
C ASN A 359 -0.27 -6.58 6.15
N ARG A 360 0.17 -7.67 6.77
CA ARG A 360 -0.60 -8.92 6.78
C ARG A 360 -1.87 -8.75 7.62
N PRO A 361 -2.97 -9.45 7.32
CA PRO A 361 -4.24 -9.31 8.04
C PRO A 361 -4.14 -9.64 9.54
N GLN A 362 -3.20 -10.52 9.93
CA GLN A 362 -2.93 -10.80 11.35
C GLN A 362 -2.35 -9.59 12.10
N ASP A 363 -1.73 -8.65 11.37
CA ASP A 363 -1.18 -7.42 11.94
C ASP A 363 -2.17 -6.27 11.88
N THR A 364 -2.88 -6.11 10.74
CA THR A 364 -3.91 -5.08 10.57
C THR A 364 -4.96 -5.47 9.55
N VAL A 365 -6.21 -5.15 9.85
CA VAL A 365 -7.34 -5.17 8.92
C VAL A 365 -7.88 -3.76 8.76
N TYR A 366 -8.15 -3.36 7.53
CA TYR A 366 -8.70 -2.05 7.17
C TYR A 366 -10.03 -2.26 6.45
N ALA A 367 -11.12 -1.82 7.06
CA ALA A 367 -12.44 -1.81 6.44
C ALA A 367 -12.83 -0.38 6.07
N ILE A 368 -13.19 -0.17 4.81
CA ILE A 368 -13.61 1.12 4.28
C ILE A 368 -15.11 1.12 4.03
N SER A 369 -15.76 2.23 4.31
CA SER A 369 -17.18 2.44 4.00
C SER A 369 -17.40 3.82 3.39
N THR A 370 -18.17 3.86 2.30
CA THR A 370 -18.60 5.08 1.60
C THR A 370 -20.13 5.21 1.57
N VAL A 371 -20.83 4.21 2.12
CA VAL A 371 -22.27 4.12 2.12
C VAL A 371 -22.79 3.63 3.48
N ASP A 372 -24.00 4.00 3.85
CA ASP A 372 -24.66 3.51 5.05
C ASP A 372 -25.14 2.05 4.90
N GLY A 373 -25.74 1.51 5.94
CA GLY A 373 -26.27 0.13 5.94
C GLY A 373 -27.39 -0.14 4.93
N THR A 374 -27.95 0.90 4.31
CA THR A 374 -28.93 0.79 3.23
C THR A 374 -28.34 0.94 1.84
N GLY A 375 -27.02 1.23 1.76
CA GLY A 375 -26.29 1.44 0.51
C GLY A 375 -26.32 2.89 0.00
N GLN A 376 -26.83 3.84 0.81
CA GLN A 376 -26.82 5.26 0.44
C GLN A 376 -25.50 5.92 0.80
N PRO A 377 -24.91 6.76 -0.09
CA PRO A 377 -23.69 7.49 0.19
C PRO A 377 -23.82 8.37 1.45
N TYR A 378 -22.77 8.40 2.25
CA TYR A 378 -22.69 9.31 3.38
C TYR A 378 -22.69 10.78 2.95
N THR A 379 -23.39 11.60 3.74
CA THR A 379 -23.41 13.05 3.60
C THR A 379 -23.53 13.74 4.96
N GLY A 380 -22.82 14.85 5.16
CA GLY A 380 -22.91 15.62 6.39
C GLY A 380 -24.26 16.32 6.64
N ASN A 381 -25.19 16.23 5.68
CA ASN A 381 -26.57 16.71 5.88
C ASN A 381 -27.41 15.75 6.73
N SER A 382 -26.88 14.59 7.08
CA SER A 382 -27.54 13.59 7.91
C SER A 382 -26.68 13.21 9.09
N SER A 383 -27.35 12.77 10.15
CA SER A 383 -26.71 12.17 11.32
C SER A 383 -26.71 10.66 11.20
N TYR A 384 -25.66 10.01 11.69
CA TYR A 384 -25.51 8.57 11.65
C TYR A 384 -25.05 8.02 13.00
N VAL A 385 -25.41 6.77 13.26
CA VAL A 385 -24.96 6.01 14.42
C VAL A 385 -24.35 4.69 13.98
N MET A 386 -23.18 4.38 14.50
CA MET A 386 -22.61 3.05 14.47
C MET A 386 -22.82 2.40 15.84
N HIS A 387 -23.73 1.43 15.90
CA HIS A 387 -24.12 0.78 17.13
C HIS A 387 -23.44 -0.56 17.31
N PHE A 388 -22.80 -0.76 18.44
CA PHE A 388 -22.24 -2.05 18.87
C PHE A 388 -23.07 -2.60 20.03
N ALA A 389 -23.66 -3.78 19.86
CA ALA A 389 -24.40 -4.46 20.91
C ALA A 389 -23.49 -4.74 22.14
N PRO A 390 -24.06 -5.02 23.32
CA PRO A 390 -23.28 -5.34 24.52
C PRO A 390 -22.24 -6.42 24.27
N GLY A 391 -20.98 -6.13 24.61
CA GLY A 391 -19.84 -7.03 24.39
C GLY A 391 -19.38 -7.17 22.93
N GLN A 392 -19.97 -6.43 21.98
CA GLN A 392 -19.64 -6.48 20.55
C GLN A 392 -18.79 -5.27 20.08
N ALA A 393 -18.20 -4.51 20.97
CA ALA A 393 -17.23 -3.47 20.60
C ALA A 393 -16.09 -4.05 19.73
N PRO A 394 -15.43 -3.25 18.86
CA PRO A 394 -14.44 -3.75 17.91
C PRO A 394 -13.36 -4.62 18.55
N SER A 395 -13.14 -5.81 17.99
CA SER A 395 -12.38 -6.89 18.63
C SER A 395 -10.93 -6.92 18.14
N ALA A 396 -10.02 -6.35 18.92
CA ALA A 396 -8.58 -6.34 18.63
C ALA A 396 -7.76 -6.64 19.89
N ASN A 397 -6.62 -7.34 19.72
CA ASN A 397 -5.65 -7.55 20.80
C ASN A 397 -4.72 -6.33 20.96
N GLY A 398 -4.50 -5.57 19.89
CA GLY A 398 -3.79 -4.30 19.93
C GLY A 398 -4.75 -3.16 20.25
N PHE A 399 -5.32 -2.56 19.25
CA PHE A 399 -6.32 -1.49 19.34
C PHE A 399 -7.11 -1.39 18.04
N TRP A 400 -8.16 -0.58 18.06
CA TRP A 400 -8.96 -0.25 16.91
C TRP A 400 -9.18 1.26 16.80
N SER A 401 -9.52 1.75 15.61
CA SER A 401 -9.94 3.13 15.39
C SER A 401 -10.95 3.24 14.26
N LEU A 402 -11.88 4.19 14.38
CA LEU A 402 -12.77 4.63 13.32
C LEU A 402 -12.33 6.03 12.89
N THR A 403 -11.87 6.17 11.65
CA THR A 403 -11.35 7.43 11.11
C THR A 403 -12.30 8.03 10.09
N MET A 404 -12.43 9.36 10.12
CA MET A 404 -13.20 10.18 9.18
C MET A 404 -12.28 10.75 8.10
N TYR A 405 -12.72 10.65 6.83
CA TYR A 405 -12.09 11.33 5.69
C TYR A 405 -13.14 12.06 4.87
N ASP A 406 -12.72 13.12 4.19
CA ASP A 406 -13.51 13.73 3.12
C ASP A 406 -13.62 12.82 1.89
N GLY A 407 -14.29 13.31 0.84
CA GLY A 407 -14.46 12.58 -0.42
C GLY A 407 -13.18 12.32 -1.21
N ASP A 408 -12.08 12.99 -0.86
CA ASP A 408 -10.76 12.91 -1.49
C ASP A 408 -9.74 12.15 -0.62
N TYR A 409 -10.21 11.51 0.46
CA TYR A 409 -9.41 10.71 1.41
C TYR A 409 -8.44 11.50 2.29
N PHE A 410 -8.72 12.78 2.59
CA PHE A 410 -7.97 13.57 3.55
C PHE A 410 -8.74 13.73 4.86
N PHE A 411 -8.04 14.07 5.93
CA PHE A 411 -8.70 14.38 7.21
C PHE A 411 -9.65 15.57 7.06
N VAL A 412 -10.76 15.50 7.78
CA VAL A 412 -11.77 16.57 7.84
C VAL A 412 -11.39 17.54 8.94
N ASP A 413 -11.17 18.80 8.58
CA ASP A 413 -10.95 19.85 9.58
C ASP A 413 -12.20 20.05 10.45
N ASN A 414 -12.00 20.13 11.76
CA ASN A 414 -13.08 20.31 12.73
C ASN A 414 -12.58 20.98 14.01
N PRO A 415 -13.47 21.67 14.78
CA PRO A 415 -13.07 22.44 15.97
C PRO A 415 -12.37 21.64 17.07
N LEU A 416 -12.53 20.31 17.09
CA LEU A 416 -11.92 19.44 18.08
C LEU A 416 -10.55 18.89 17.64
N GLY A 417 -10.16 19.09 16.36
CA GLY A 417 -9.01 18.39 15.77
C GLY A 417 -9.15 16.86 15.86
N ARG A 418 -10.39 16.35 15.96
CA ARG A 418 -10.69 14.94 16.13
C ARG A 418 -10.92 14.27 14.79
N TYR A 419 -9.96 13.50 14.32
CA TYR A 419 -10.04 12.77 13.04
C TYR A 419 -10.45 11.30 13.22
N THR A 420 -10.39 10.79 14.44
CA THR A 420 -10.62 9.37 14.77
C THR A 420 -11.28 9.21 16.12
N LEU A 421 -12.03 8.12 16.27
CA LEU A 421 -12.48 7.56 17.55
C LEU A 421 -11.87 6.19 17.75
N SER A 422 -11.49 5.86 18.98
CA SER A 422 -10.89 4.58 19.33
C SER A 422 -11.11 4.23 20.79
N ALA A 423 -10.66 3.06 21.23
CA ALA A 423 -10.74 2.66 22.63
C ALA A 423 -9.91 3.55 23.60
N ARG A 424 -8.98 4.39 23.10
CA ARG A 424 -8.21 5.36 23.91
C ARG A 424 -9.03 6.59 24.29
N ASP A 425 -10.07 6.88 23.51
CA ASP A 425 -10.97 7.98 23.77
C ASP A 425 -11.95 7.54 24.86
N GLN A 426 -12.24 8.38 25.81
CA GLN A 426 -13.10 8.03 26.96
C GLN A 426 -14.56 7.79 26.52
N LEU A 427 -14.75 6.74 25.71
CA LEU A 427 -16.06 6.40 25.14
C LEU A 427 -17.04 6.02 26.25
N LYS A 428 -18.25 6.55 26.16
CA LYS A 428 -19.36 6.24 27.08
C LYS A 428 -20.21 5.12 26.52
N PHE A 429 -20.35 4.06 27.27
CA PHE A 429 -21.24 2.95 26.99
C PHE A 429 -22.65 3.26 27.49
N ASN A 430 -23.65 2.74 26.83
CA ASN A 430 -25.04 2.80 27.27
C ASN A 430 -25.24 1.92 28.53
N LEU A 431 -26.39 2.10 29.22
CA LEU A 431 -26.68 1.38 30.47
C LEU A 431 -26.74 -0.15 30.31
N ASP A 432 -27.07 -0.62 29.12
CA ASP A 432 -27.10 -2.05 28.76
C ASP A 432 -25.72 -2.59 28.33
N GLY A 433 -24.67 -1.77 28.33
CA GLY A 433 -23.32 -2.12 27.90
C GLY A 433 -23.10 -2.05 26.38
N SER A 434 -24.04 -1.57 25.60
CA SER A 434 -23.86 -1.26 24.17
C SER A 434 -23.07 0.04 23.99
N LEU A 435 -22.53 0.25 22.77
CA LEU A 435 -21.76 1.45 22.42
C LEU A 435 -22.30 2.08 21.15
N ASP A 436 -22.65 3.36 21.21
CA ASP A 436 -23.02 4.18 20.07
C ASP A 436 -21.91 5.15 19.71
N LEU A 437 -21.46 5.14 18.47
CA LEU A 437 -20.60 6.18 17.91
C LEU A 437 -21.46 7.11 17.04
N CYS A 438 -21.48 8.40 17.39
CA CYS A 438 -22.21 9.44 16.67
C CYS A 438 -21.35 10.00 15.54
N ILE A 439 -21.85 9.99 14.32
CA ILE A 439 -21.15 10.47 13.13
C ILE A 439 -22.04 11.53 12.49
N GLN A 440 -21.70 12.80 12.72
CA GLN A 440 -22.54 13.93 12.29
C GLN A 440 -21.76 15.25 12.32
N LYS A 441 -22.26 16.26 11.61
CA LYS A 441 -21.61 17.57 11.49
C LYS A 441 -21.64 18.35 12.80
N TYR A 442 -22.77 18.42 13.46
CA TYR A 442 -22.96 19.19 14.68
C TYR A 442 -22.78 18.31 15.92
N PRO A 443 -22.30 18.86 17.05
CA PRO A 443 -22.16 18.09 18.28
C PRO A 443 -23.48 17.47 18.71
N PRO A 444 -23.47 16.21 19.19
CA PRO A 444 -24.61 15.61 19.85
C PRO A 444 -24.82 16.26 21.24
N SER A 445 -25.74 15.71 22.04
CA SER A 445 -25.86 16.09 23.45
C SER A 445 -24.52 15.91 24.20
N VAL A 446 -24.27 16.74 25.22
CA VAL A 446 -23.01 16.79 26.01
C VAL A 446 -22.60 15.40 26.54
N ASP A 447 -23.55 14.59 26.92
CA ASP A 447 -23.30 13.22 27.41
C ASP A 447 -22.78 12.26 26.33
N LYS A 448 -22.94 12.55 25.03
CA LYS A 448 -22.47 11.78 23.89
C LYS A 448 -21.29 12.38 23.14
N GLU A 449 -20.78 13.53 23.58
CA GLU A 449 -19.69 14.23 22.88
C GLU A 449 -18.39 13.40 22.81
N SER A 450 -18.09 12.57 23.81
CA SER A 450 -16.93 11.68 23.78
C SER A 450 -17.02 10.63 22.67
N ASN A 451 -18.23 10.27 22.25
CA ASN A 451 -18.51 9.28 21.20
C ASN A 451 -18.74 9.92 19.82
N TRP A 452 -18.51 11.22 19.68
CA TRP A 452 -18.79 11.95 18.46
C TRP A 452 -17.58 12.04 17.55
N LEU A 453 -17.77 11.63 16.29
CA LEU A 453 -16.84 11.83 15.18
C LEU A 453 -17.39 12.90 14.24
N PRO A 454 -16.81 14.11 14.21
CA PRO A 454 -17.30 15.20 13.38
C PRO A 454 -17.26 14.89 11.89
N ALA A 455 -18.36 15.08 11.18
CA ALA A 455 -18.47 14.88 9.73
C ALA A 455 -18.40 16.23 8.98
N PRO A 456 -17.87 16.26 7.72
CA PRO A 456 -17.91 17.46 6.87
C PRO A 456 -19.32 17.76 6.37
N GLU A 457 -19.53 18.89 5.71
CA GLU A 457 -20.81 19.19 5.04
C GLU A 457 -21.12 18.27 3.85
N GLY A 458 -20.06 17.86 3.13
CA GLY A 458 -20.16 17.08 1.92
C GLY A 458 -20.18 15.58 2.15
N LYS A 459 -19.79 14.86 1.11
CA LYS A 459 -19.57 13.41 1.18
C LYS A 459 -18.38 13.11 2.08
N PHE A 460 -18.44 11.96 2.76
CA PHE A 460 -17.35 11.49 3.59
C PHE A 460 -17.14 9.97 3.46
N ILE A 461 -16.03 9.52 4.00
CA ILE A 461 -15.58 8.13 3.97
C ILE A 461 -15.18 7.75 5.39
N LEU A 462 -15.56 6.56 5.79
CA LEU A 462 -15.18 5.99 7.07
C LEU A 462 -14.17 4.86 6.86
N MET A 463 -13.18 4.78 7.73
CA MET A 463 -12.25 3.65 7.78
C MET A 463 -12.15 3.11 9.20
N LEU A 464 -12.56 1.85 9.37
CA LEU A 464 -12.39 1.11 10.61
C LEU A 464 -11.09 0.29 10.51
N ARG A 465 -10.17 0.54 11.42
CA ARG A 465 -8.86 -0.12 11.51
C ARG A 465 -8.81 -1.03 12.71
N PHE A 466 -8.28 -2.24 12.51
CA PHE A 466 -7.97 -3.17 13.59
C PHE A 466 -6.46 -3.43 13.56
N TYR A 467 -5.78 -3.12 14.64
CA TYR A 467 -4.37 -3.47 14.82
C TYR A 467 -4.28 -4.70 15.73
N TRP A 468 -3.62 -5.75 15.22
CA TRP A 468 -3.64 -7.08 15.83
C TRP A 468 -5.08 -7.54 16.11
N PRO A 469 -5.91 -7.69 15.04
CA PRO A 469 -7.28 -8.15 15.18
C PRO A 469 -7.34 -9.49 15.92
N LYS A 470 -8.44 -9.74 16.63
CA LYS A 470 -8.72 -11.09 17.12
C LYS A 470 -9.12 -12.01 15.96
N GLU A 471 -8.98 -13.31 16.19
CA GLU A 471 -9.33 -14.32 15.20
C GLU A 471 -10.78 -14.20 14.70
N SER A 472 -11.69 -13.75 15.57
CA SER A 472 -13.08 -13.52 15.20
C SER A 472 -13.29 -12.48 14.10
N VAL A 473 -12.38 -11.49 13.98
CA VAL A 473 -12.41 -10.50 12.88
C VAL A 473 -11.87 -11.13 11.59
N ILE A 474 -10.81 -11.92 11.69
CA ILE A 474 -10.16 -12.58 10.54
C ILE A 474 -11.06 -13.68 9.97
N SER A 475 -11.65 -14.51 10.82
CA SER A 475 -12.58 -15.59 10.42
C SER A 475 -13.95 -15.09 9.96
N GLY A 476 -14.27 -13.80 10.23
CA GLY A 476 -15.58 -13.23 9.93
C GLY A 476 -16.69 -13.65 10.91
N SER A 477 -16.38 -14.32 12.03
CA SER A 477 -17.37 -14.67 13.06
C SER A 477 -17.83 -13.44 13.86
N TRP A 478 -17.00 -12.39 13.95
CA TRP A 478 -17.40 -11.05 14.37
C TRP A 478 -17.64 -10.18 13.14
N GLN A 479 -18.82 -9.58 13.06
CA GLN A 479 -19.23 -8.80 11.91
C GLN A 479 -19.21 -7.31 12.22
N ILE A 480 -18.74 -6.50 11.26
CA ILE A 480 -18.76 -5.05 11.38
C ILE A 480 -20.24 -4.60 11.30
N PRO A 481 -20.76 -3.88 12.31
CA PRO A 481 -22.14 -3.42 12.26
C PRO A 481 -22.33 -2.34 11.18
N PRO A 482 -23.54 -2.21 10.60
CA PRO A 482 -23.84 -1.13 9.67
C PRO A 482 -23.82 0.23 10.37
N VAL A 483 -23.42 1.25 9.65
CA VAL A 483 -23.66 2.64 10.04
C VAL A 483 -25.07 3.00 9.58
N LYS A 484 -25.94 3.40 10.49
CA LYS A 484 -27.34 3.69 10.22
C LYS A 484 -27.62 5.18 10.32
N ARG A 485 -28.49 5.67 9.46
CA ARG A 485 -29.00 7.01 9.56
C ARG A 485 -29.82 7.14 10.85
N ALA A 486 -29.66 8.25 11.58
CA ALA A 486 -30.25 8.49 12.88
C ALA A 486 -31.51 9.40 12.83
N ASP A 487 -31.77 10.05 11.70
CA ASP A 487 -32.86 10.99 11.37
C ASP A 487 -33.96 10.35 10.54
#